data_0867657f8577b54ec6b92ddda22dac1f
#
_entry.id   0867657f8577b54ec6b92ddda22dac1f
#
_cell.length_a   1.000
_cell.length_b   1.000
_cell.length_c   1.000
_cell.angle_alpha   90.00
_cell.angle_beta   90.00
_cell.angle_gamma   90.00
#
_symmetry.space_group_name_H-M   'P 1'
#
loop_
_entity.id
_entity.type
_entity.pdbx_description
1 polymer ?
#
loop_
_entity_poly.entity_id
_entity_poly.type
_entity_poly.pdbx_seq_one_letter_code
_entity_poly.pdbx_strand_id
1 'polypeptide(L)'
;QLIIEKEHKFPGSYLLRAIAGLDTALWDLYGKLLDKPVASLIGGKPGKVKIYGSSMRRDITPQEESLRLCKLRDELGISAFKFRVGAECGRDKDEWEGRSEDIVKVLSHDLGADVQKLVDGNSCFSPEKAIALGKYMQDYGVSHFEEPCPYWEHNQTKLVKDTLDIDVAGGEQDCDMSTWKSTLEKKVVNIVQPDVMYMGGLYRTLEVASMANEIGLPCTPHAANLSLVTICTKHLLTAIPNAGKYLEFSIEDETYYPWQKDIFNGNPFEVIDGFVEVTTDPG
;
A
#
# COMPACT_ATOMS: atom_id res chain seq x y z
N GLN A 1 -4.14 16.27 18.08
CA GLN A 1 -3.86 15.85 19.46
C GLN A 1 -5.05 16.09 20.38
N LEU A 2 -5.57 17.34 20.45
CA LEU A 2 -6.69 17.71 21.36
C LEU A 2 -7.96 16.86 21.14
N ILE A 3 -8.31 16.54 19.90
CA ILE A 3 -9.47 15.70 19.58
C ILE A 3 -9.25 14.28 20.11
N ILE A 4 -8.07 13.72 19.89
CA ILE A 4 -7.71 12.37 20.36
C ILE A 4 -7.78 12.31 21.90
N GLU A 5 -7.28 13.32 22.60
CA GLU A 5 -7.33 13.41 24.06
C GLU A 5 -8.75 13.50 24.62
N LYS A 6 -9.63 14.24 23.94
CA LYS A 6 -11.04 14.37 24.34
C LYS A 6 -11.83 13.09 24.09
N GLU A 7 -11.53 12.39 23.00
CA GLU A 7 -12.20 11.15 22.61
C GLU A 7 -11.48 9.88 23.10
N HIS A 8 -10.72 9.98 24.18
CA HIS A 8 -9.88 8.90 24.71
C HIS A 8 -10.63 7.61 25.05
N LYS A 9 -11.96 7.64 25.21
CA LYS A 9 -12.78 6.44 25.46
C LYS A 9 -13.11 5.66 24.18
N PHE A 10 -12.92 6.27 23.02
CA PHE A 10 -13.18 5.66 21.70
C PHE A 10 -11.96 5.84 20.77
N PRO A 11 -10.76 5.41 21.22
CA PRO A 11 -9.57 5.49 20.37
C PRO A 11 -9.70 4.55 19.17
N GLY A 12 -8.88 4.78 18.15
CA GLY A 12 -8.70 3.84 17.07
C GLY A 12 -9.07 4.39 15.69
N SER A 13 -9.16 3.49 14.73
CA SER A 13 -9.20 3.84 13.31
C SER A 13 -10.43 4.67 12.90
N TYR A 14 -11.59 4.47 13.49
CA TYR A 14 -12.79 5.26 13.13
C TYR A 14 -12.62 6.75 13.44
N LEU A 15 -12.11 7.07 14.63
CA LEU A 15 -11.82 8.45 15.00
C LEU A 15 -10.76 9.05 14.08
N LEU A 16 -9.70 8.30 13.81
CA LEU A 16 -8.59 8.78 12.98
C LEU A 16 -9.01 8.95 11.51
N ARG A 17 -9.86 8.09 10.97
CA ARG A 17 -10.44 8.29 9.62
C ARG A 17 -11.27 9.58 9.53
N ALA A 18 -12.05 9.91 10.57
CA ALA A 18 -12.76 11.18 10.63
C ALA A 18 -11.80 12.38 10.70
N ILE A 19 -10.72 12.26 11.48
CA ILE A 19 -9.66 13.29 11.58
C ILE A 19 -8.94 13.43 10.22
N ALA A 20 -8.67 12.33 9.50
CA ALA A 20 -8.04 12.38 8.19
C ALA A 20 -8.85 13.19 7.18
N GLY A 21 -10.18 13.06 7.19
CA GLY A 21 -11.06 13.89 6.36
C GLY A 21 -10.91 15.39 6.63
N LEU A 22 -10.76 15.77 7.91
CA LEU A 22 -10.49 17.17 8.29
C LEU A 22 -9.08 17.61 7.91
N ASP A 23 -8.07 16.78 8.17
CA ASP A 23 -6.67 17.07 7.86
C ASP A 23 -6.47 17.30 6.37
N THR A 24 -6.98 16.39 5.54
CA THR A 24 -6.84 16.49 4.07
C THR A 24 -7.60 17.69 3.50
N ALA A 25 -8.79 18.00 4.02
CA ALA A 25 -9.52 19.20 3.63
C ALA A 25 -8.80 20.52 4.02
N LEU A 26 -8.12 20.52 5.16
CA LEU A 26 -7.31 21.67 5.59
C LEU A 26 -6.06 21.84 4.73
N TRP A 27 -5.40 20.73 4.33
CA TRP A 27 -4.27 20.79 3.40
C TRP A 27 -4.69 21.30 2.02
N ASP A 28 -5.83 20.83 1.47
CA ASP A 28 -6.40 21.33 0.21
C ASP A 28 -6.71 22.84 0.30
N LEU A 29 -7.42 23.27 1.35
CA LEU A 29 -7.69 24.66 1.59
C LEU A 29 -6.42 25.51 1.70
N TYR A 30 -5.42 25.02 2.44
CA TYR A 30 -4.17 25.74 2.63
C TYR A 30 -3.38 25.86 1.32
N GLY A 31 -3.38 24.80 0.50
CA GLY A 31 -2.82 24.84 -0.84
C GLY A 31 -3.48 25.89 -1.73
N LYS A 32 -4.79 25.93 -1.75
CA LYS A 32 -5.56 26.93 -2.50
C LYS A 32 -5.32 28.36 -2.02
N LEU A 33 -5.23 28.57 -0.71
CA LEU A 33 -4.93 29.89 -0.14
C LEU A 33 -3.53 30.40 -0.50
N LEU A 34 -2.55 29.52 -0.61
CA LEU A 34 -1.16 29.85 -0.93
C LEU A 34 -0.82 29.74 -2.42
N ASP A 35 -1.78 29.34 -3.26
CA ASP A 35 -1.60 29.08 -4.69
C ASP A 35 -0.47 28.06 -4.93
N LYS A 36 -0.49 26.94 -4.17
CA LYS A 36 0.52 25.87 -4.22
C LYS A 36 -0.10 24.48 -4.11
N PRO A 37 0.43 23.49 -4.80
CA PRO A 37 0.04 22.10 -4.59
C PRO A 37 0.48 21.60 -3.21
N VAL A 38 -0.28 20.69 -2.61
CA VAL A 38 0.04 20.09 -1.29
C VAL A 38 1.44 19.47 -1.29
N ALA A 39 1.87 18.83 -2.36
CA ALA A 39 3.22 18.29 -2.49
C ALA A 39 4.29 19.34 -2.12
N SER A 40 4.18 20.55 -2.64
CA SER A 40 5.12 21.64 -2.34
C SER A 40 5.05 22.14 -0.90
N LEU A 41 3.85 22.12 -0.30
CA LEU A 41 3.65 22.56 1.09
C LEU A 41 4.29 21.60 2.10
N ILE A 42 4.33 20.32 1.78
CA ILE A 42 4.97 19.29 2.63
C ILE A 42 6.45 19.04 2.28
N GLY A 43 7.05 19.89 1.44
CA GLY A 43 8.47 19.86 1.12
C GLY A 43 8.86 19.05 -0.12
N GLY A 44 7.89 18.51 -0.84
CA GLY A 44 8.09 17.77 -2.08
C GLY A 44 8.07 18.65 -3.34
N LYS A 45 8.15 17.97 -4.47
CA LYS A 45 8.02 18.61 -5.80
C LYS A 45 7.05 17.82 -6.66
N PRO A 46 6.03 18.45 -7.25
CA PRO A 46 5.18 17.79 -8.24
C PRO A 46 6.00 17.12 -9.34
N GLY A 47 5.53 15.99 -9.82
CA GLY A 47 6.22 15.22 -10.84
C GLY A 47 5.54 13.88 -11.07
N LYS A 48 6.24 12.98 -11.76
CA LYS A 48 5.74 11.63 -12.04
C LYS A 48 6.11 10.68 -10.92
N VAL A 49 5.15 9.86 -10.48
CA VAL A 49 5.35 8.79 -9.51
C VAL A 49 5.09 7.47 -10.22
N LYS A 50 6.04 6.54 -10.11
CA LYS A 50 5.90 5.20 -10.67
C LYS A 50 4.92 4.39 -9.83
N ILE A 51 4.06 3.59 -10.49
CA ILE A 51 3.07 2.79 -9.80
C ILE A 51 3.41 1.30 -9.80
N TYR A 52 2.86 0.56 -8.83
CA TYR A 52 2.55 -0.85 -9.02
C TYR A 52 1.03 -1.03 -9.12
N GLY A 53 0.58 -1.90 -10.03
CA GLY A 53 -0.83 -2.24 -10.14
C GLY A 53 -1.23 -3.17 -8.99
N SER A 54 -2.14 -2.72 -8.12
CA SER A 54 -2.63 -3.50 -6.97
C SER A 54 -3.95 -4.16 -7.31
N SER A 55 -3.95 -5.50 -7.39
CA SER A 55 -5.15 -6.30 -7.54
C SER A 55 -5.80 -6.63 -6.20
N MET A 56 -7.12 -6.50 -6.15
CA MET A 56 -7.94 -6.88 -4.99
C MET A 56 -8.58 -8.26 -5.16
N ARG A 57 -8.40 -8.91 -6.32
CA ARG A 57 -9.17 -10.11 -6.71
C ARG A 57 -8.61 -11.38 -6.08
N ARG A 58 -9.51 -12.16 -5.48
CA ARG A 58 -9.30 -13.54 -5.04
C ARG A 58 -10.26 -14.52 -5.69
N ASP A 59 -11.35 -14.00 -6.20
CA ASP A 59 -12.52 -14.71 -6.75
C ASP A 59 -12.35 -15.16 -8.20
N ILE A 60 -11.23 -14.83 -8.84
CA ILE A 60 -10.90 -15.22 -10.22
C ILE A 60 -9.74 -16.23 -10.24
N THR A 61 -9.67 -17.01 -11.32
CA THR A 61 -8.60 -17.98 -11.52
C THR A 61 -7.24 -17.30 -11.72
N PRO A 62 -6.11 -17.97 -11.41
CA PRO A 62 -4.78 -17.49 -11.76
C PRO A 62 -4.61 -17.11 -13.23
N GLN A 63 -5.25 -17.84 -14.14
CA GLN A 63 -5.19 -17.58 -15.58
C GLN A 63 -5.95 -16.30 -15.98
N GLU A 64 -7.14 -16.08 -15.41
CA GLU A 64 -7.89 -14.85 -15.63
C GLU A 64 -7.13 -13.64 -15.10
N GLU A 65 -6.52 -13.76 -13.91
CA GLU A 65 -5.67 -12.72 -13.36
C GLU A 65 -4.45 -12.45 -14.22
N SER A 66 -3.79 -13.49 -14.71
CA SER A 66 -2.65 -13.36 -15.62
C SER A 66 -3.02 -12.59 -16.89
N LEU A 67 -4.12 -12.93 -17.54
CA LEU A 67 -4.60 -12.21 -18.74
C LEU A 67 -4.85 -10.73 -18.45
N ARG A 68 -5.46 -10.42 -17.31
CA ARG A 68 -5.73 -9.05 -16.87
C ARG A 68 -4.44 -8.25 -16.63
N LEU A 69 -3.49 -8.80 -15.88
CA LEU A 69 -2.24 -8.12 -15.56
C LEU A 69 -1.32 -7.98 -16.78
N CYS A 70 -1.22 -8.99 -17.64
CA CYS A 70 -0.48 -8.90 -18.89
C CYS A 70 -1.04 -7.80 -19.80
N LYS A 71 -2.36 -7.69 -19.92
CA LYS A 71 -3.01 -6.61 -20.67
C LYS A 71 -2.63 -5.23 -20.11
N LEU A 72 -2.71 -5.04 -18.81
CA LEU A 72 -2.34 -3.74 -18.17
C LEU A 72 -0.85 -3.43 -18.32
N ARG A 73 0.03 -4.45 -18.22
CA ARG A 73 1.46 -4.29 -18.53
C ARG A 73 1.67 -3.74 -19.93
N ASP A 74 1.03 -4.37 -20.93
CA ASP A 74 1.25 -4.06 -22.34
C ASP A 74 0.60 -2.73 -22.78
N GLU A 75 -0.57 -2.39 -22.22
CA GLU A 75 -1.31 -1.17 -22.55
C GLU A 75 -0.83 0.08 -21.77
N LEU A 76 -0.46 -0.09 -20.49
CA LEU A 76 -0.16 1.03 -19.59
C LEU A 76 1.32 1.11 -19.18
N GLY A 77 2.17 0.17 -19.61
CA GLY A 77 3.59 0.16 -19.25
C GLY A 77 3.86 -0.14 -17.77
N ILE A 78 2.91 -0.75 -17.05
CA ILE A 78 3.07 -1.09 -15.64
C ILE A 78 4.10 -2.21 -15.49
N SER A 79 5.15 -1.98 -14.72
CA SER A 79 6.27 -2.91 -14.55
C SER A 79 6.35 -3.54 -13.16
N ALA A 80 5.31 -3.43 -12.37
CA ALA A 80 5.17 -4.07 -11.07
C ALA A 80 3.70 -4.34 -10.76
N PHE A 81 3.38 -5.50 -10.19
CA PHE A 81 2.02 -5.85 -9.79
C PHE A 81 2.01 -6.52 -8.42
N LYS A 82 1.00 -6.16 -7.60
CA LYS A 82 0.66 -6.83 -6.36
C LYS A 82 -0.60 -7.67 -6.57
N PHE A 83 -0.55 -8.92 -6.17
CA PHE A 83 -1.67 -9.87 -6.23
C PHE A 83 -1.85 -10.61 -4.91
N ARG A 84 -3.02 -11.21 -4.72
CA ARG A 84 -3.44 -11.76 -3.44
C ARG A 84 -3.20 -13.26 -3.35
N VAL A 85 -2.76 -13.70 -2.15
CA VAL A 85 -2.65 -15.11 -1.76
C VAL A 85 -3.44 -15.33 -0.47
N GLY A 86 -3.82 -16.58 -0.20
CA GLY A 86 -4.66 -16.91 0.94
C GLY A 86 -6.03 -16.27 0.90
N ALA A 87 -6.87 -16.58 1.87
CA ALA A 87 -8.11 -15.87 2.14
C ALA A 87 -7.85 -14.72 3.14
N GLU A 88 -8.53 -13.60 3.01
CA GLU A 88 -8.37 -12.46 3.93
C GLU A 88 -8.62 -12.87 5.38
N CYS A 89 -7.63 -12.63 6.25
CA CYS A 89 -7.64 -13.11 7.64
C CYS A 89 -7.96 -14.62 7.78
N GLY A 90 -7.53 -15.41 6.82
CA GLY A 90 -8.02 -16.76 6.55
C GLY A 90 -7.56 -17.85 7.50
N ARG A 91 -6.65 -17.59 8.45
CA ARG A 91 -6.11 -18.58 9.39
C ARG A 91 -5.60 -19.83 8.69
N ASP A 92 -4.63 -19.63 7.80
CA ASP A 92 -4.02 -20.67 6.95
C ASP A 92 -4.93 -21.26 5.86
N LYS A 93 -6.08 -20.67 5.59
CA LYS A 93 -6.96 -21.09 4.49
C LYS A 93 -6.63 -20.34 3.22
N ASP A 94 -6.76 -21.03 2.13
CA ASP A 94 -6.76 -20.44 0.79
C ASP A 94 -8.21 -20.20 0.32
N GLU A 95 -8.45 -19.39 -0.70
CA GLU A 95 -9.79 -19.21 -1.30
C GLU A 95 -10.31 -20.55 -1.85
N TRP A 96 -9.43 -21.32 -2.48
CA TRP A 96 -9.59 -22.74 -2.77
C TRP A 96 -8.22 -23.44 -2.72
N GLU A 97 -8.21 -24.73 -2.57
CA GLU A 97 -7.02 -25.52 -2.38
C GLU A 97 -6.00 -25.31 -3.52
N GLY A 98 -4.78 -24.88 -3.17
CA GLY A 98 -3.66 -24.69 -4.08
C GLY A 98 -3.66 -23.39 -4.88
N ARG A 99 -4.65 -22.50 -4.67
CA ARG A 99 -4.71 -21.23 -5.43
C ARG A 99 -3.47 -20.36 -5.21
N SER A 100 -2.97 -20.29 -3.99
CA SER A 100 -1.84 -19.41 -3.66
C SER A 100 -0.57 -19.80 -4.39
N GLU A 101 -0.26 -21.09 -4.47
CA GLU A 101 0.89 -21.60 -5.21
C GLU A 101 0.68 -21.46 -6.72
N ASP A 102 -0.54 -21.73 -7.20
CA ASP A 102 -0.86 -21.64 -8.62
C ASP A 102 -0.77 -20.21 -9.14
N ILE A 103 -1.29 -19.20 -8.41
CA ILE A 103 -1.21 -17.81 -8.84
C ILE A 103 0.22 -17.29 -8.87
N VAL A 104 1.04 -17.65 -7.88
CA VAL A 104 2.48 -17.32 -7.86
C VAL A 104 3.16 -17.89 -9.10
N LYS A 105 2.94 -19.17 -9.39
CA LYS A 105 3.54 -19.86 -10.54
C LYS A 105 3.10 -19.25 -11.88
N VAL A 106 1.79 -19.08 -12.09
CA VAL A 106 1.22 -18.57 -13.34
C VAL A 106 1.69 -17.14 -13.59
N LEU A 107 1.56 -16.24 -12.62
CA LEU A 107 1.94 -14.84 -12.80
C LEU A 107 3.45 -14.67 -12.94
N SER A 108 4.25 -15.48 -12.26
CA SER A 108 5.72 -15.41 -12.43
C SER A 108 6.17 -15.83 -13.83
N HIS A 109 5.49 -16.81 -14.43
CA HIS A 109 5.76 -17.24 -15.80
C HIS A 109 5.29 -16.17 -16.82
N ASP A 110 4.03 -15.73 -16.71
CA ASP A 110 3.37 -14.94 -17.77
C ASP A 110 3.78 -13.47 -17.76
N LEU A 111 4.03 -12.88 -16.58
CA LEU A 111 4.52 -11.50 -16.48
C LEU A 111 6.01 -11.38 -16.86
N GLY A 112 6.77 -12.46 -16.73
CA GLY A 112 8.19 -12.49 -17.04
C GLY A 112 9.08 -11.91 -15.94
N ALA A 113 10.40 -11.96 -16.16
CA ALA A 113 11.41 -11.54 -15.18
C ALA A 113 11.51 -10.01 -15.01
N ASP A 114 11.18 -9.25 -16.03
CA ASP A 114 11.29 -7.78 -16.03
C ASP A 114 10.18 -7.08 -15.23
N VAL A 115 9.11 -7.81 -14.91
CA VAL A 115 8.00 -7.32 -14.09
C VAL A 115 8.21 -7.71 -12.64
N GLN A 116 8.22 -6.72 -11.74
CA GLN A 116 8.33 -6.97 -10.31
C GLN A 116 7.01 -7.53 -9.76
N LYS A 117 7.10 -8.61 -9.01
CA LYS A 117 5.97 -9.31 -8.40
C LYS A 117 5.96 -9.06 -6.91
N LEU A 118 4.84 -8.50 -6.44
CA LEU A 118 4.53 -8.26 -5.04
C LEU A 118 3.34 -9.14 -4.66
N VAL A 119 3.33 -9.67 -3.46
CA VAL A 119 2.27 -10.55 -2.98
C VAL A 119 1.73 -10.02 -1.67
N ASP A 120 0.42 -10.11 -1.50
CA ASP A 120 -0.26 -9.69 -0.27
C ASP A 120 -1.05 -10.87 0.32
N GLY A 121 -0.75 -11.19 1.58
CA GLY A 121 -1.40 -12.24 2.35
C GLY A 121 -2.60 -11.75 3.16
N ASN A 122 -2.78 -10.45 3.33
CA ASN A 122 -3.84 -9.83 4.16
C ASN A 122 -4.08 -10.59 5.47
N SER A 123 -3.01 -10.70 6.27
CA SER A 123 -3.07 -11.29 7.61
C SER A 123 -3.52 -12.77 7.64
N CYS A 124 -3.27 -13.54 6.57
CA CYS A 124 -3.82 -14.88 6.40
C CYS A 124 -3.11 -15.96 7.21
N PHE A 125 -1.76 -15.93 7.28
CA PHE A 125 -0.99 -17.13 7.57
C PHE A 125 -0.41 -17.18 8.99
N SER A 126 -0.25 -18.43 9.52
CA SER A 126 0.72 -18.69 10.59
C SER A 126 2.14 -18.47 10.10
N PRO A 127 3.11 -18.21 10.99
CA PRO A 127 4.51 -18.01 10.59
C PRO A 127 5.07 -19.19 9.78
N GLU A 128 4.72 -20.40 10.15
CA GLU A 128 5.17 -21.63 9.48
C GLU A 128 4.69 -21.69 8.04
N LYS A 129 3.41 -21.41 7.82
CA LYS A 129 2.83 -21.36 6.46
C LYS A 129 3.36 -20.18 5.65
N ALA A 130 3.45 -19.00 6.26
CA ALA A 130 4.01 -17.81 5.61
C ALA A 130 5.47 -18.05 5.16
N ILE A 131 6.30 -18.68 6.00
CA ILE A 131 7.68 -19.01 5.64
C ILE A 131 7.73 -20.05 4.51
N ALA A 132 6.90 -21.09 4.58
CA ALA A 132 6.87 -22.10 3.53
C ALA A 132 6.46 -21.50 2.17
N LEU A 133 5.38 -20.72 2.15
CA LEU A 133 4.92 -20.02 0.94
C LEU A 133 5.93 -18.94 0.48
N GLY A 134 6.54 -18.21 1.41
CA GLY A 134 7.55 -17.19 1.10
C GLY A 134 8.80 -17.79 0.43
N LYS A 135 9.27 -18.95 0.88
CA LYS A 135 10.36 -19.69 0.21
C LYS A 135 9.96 -20.11 -1.21
N TYR A 136 8.75 -20.63 -1.37
CA TYR A 136 8.22 -20.92 -2.70
C TYR A 136 8.19 -19.68 -3.59
N MET A 137 7.73 -18.54 -3.08
CA MET A 137 7.72 -17.27 -3.79
C MET A 137 9.11 -16.81 -4.22
N GLN A 138 10.14 -17.01 -3.39
CA GLN A 138 11.54 -16.71 -3.73
C GLN A 138 12.01 -17.47 -4.97
N ASP A 139 11.66 -18.74 -5.09
CA ASP A 139 12.00 -19.57 -6.25
C ASP A 139 11.35 -19.09 -7.54
N TYR A 140 10.24 -18.35 -7.44
CA TYR A 140 9.51 -17.76 -8.56
C TYR A 140 9.80 -16.26 -8.78
N GLY A 141 10.77 -15.69 -8.05
CA GLY A 141 11.21 -14.30 -8.24
C GLY A 141 10.23 -13.25 -7.74
N VAL A 142 9.40 -13.60 -6.75
CA VAL A 142 8.63 -12.62 -5.98
C VAL A 142 9.60 -11.85 -5.09
N SER A 143 9.43 -10.54 -4.97
CA SER A 143 10.36 -9.67 -4.23
C SER A 143 9.78 -9.06 -2.97
N HIS A 144 8.47 -9.24 -2.71
CA HIS A 144 7.75 -8.54 -1.65
C HIS A 144 6.59 -9.40 -1.15
N PHE A 145 6.47 -9.52 0.18
CA PHE A 145 5.38 -10.21 0.84
C PHE A 145 4.74 -9.30 1.90
N GLU A 146 3.56 -8.80 1.60
CA GLU A 146 2.79 -7.90 2.44
C GLU A 146 1.89 -8.68 3.39
N GLU A 147 1.79 -8.23 4.64
CA GLU A 147 0.95 -8.80 5.71
C GLU A 147 0.88 -10.34 5.73
N PRO A 148 2.03 -11.04 5.84
CA PRO A 148 2.03 -12.50 5.84
C PRO A 148 1.25 -13.11 7.01
N CYS A 149 1.37 -12.51 8.20
CA CYS A 149 0.71 -12.93 9.42
C CYS A 149 -0.33 -11.90 9.88
N PRO A 150 -1.23 -12.25 10.83
CA PRO A 150 -2.17 -11.29 11.41
C PRO A 150 -1.47 -9.99 11.82
N TYR A 151 -1.95 -8.85 11.35
CA TYR A 151 -1.26 -7.56 11.48
C TYR A 151 -0.95 -7.19 12.94
N TRP A 152 -1.74 -7.67 13.90
CA TRP A 152 -1.51 -7.46 15.35
C TRP A 152 -0.47 -8.41 15.95
N GLU A 153 -0.01 -9.42 15.21
CA GLU A 153 0.98 -10.42 15.64
C GLU A 153 2.40 -10.05 15.18
N HIS A 154 2.90 -8.90 15.64
CA HIS A 154 4.18 -8.34 15.20
C HIS A 154 5.36 -9.31 15.34
N ASN A 155 5.39 -10.14 16.39
CA ASN A 155 6.46 -11.12 16.57
C ASN A 155 6.42 -12.22 15.49
N GLN A 156 5.23 -12.60 15.02
CA GLN A 156 5.07 -13.58 13.95
C GLN A 156 5.54 -12.99 12.61
N THR A 157 5.09 -11.77 12.28
CA THR A 157 5.56 -11.06 11.07
C THR A 157 7.07 -10.87 11.08
N LYS A 158 7.64 -10.50 12.25
CA LYS A 158 9.09 -10.39 12.40
C LYS A 158 9.83 -11.70 12.16
N LEU A 159 9.31 -12.82 12.66
CA LEU A 159 9.90 -14.14 12.43
C LEU A 159 9.92 -14.48 10.93
N VAL A 160 8.84 -14.21 10.20
CA VAL A 160 8.78 -14.39 8.74
C VAL A 160 9.83 -13.52 8.06
N LYS A 161 9.86 -12.22 8.40
CA LYS A 161 10.82 -11.25 7.84
C LYS A 161 12.29 -11.67 8.09
N ASP A 162 12.60 -12.14 9.29
CA ASP A 162 13.97 -12.54 9.64
C ASP A 162 14.38 -13.88 9.00
N THR A 163 13.43 -14.62 8.42
CA THR A 163 13.66 -15.94 7.83
C THR A 163 13.72 -15.91 6.30
N LEU A 164 13.04 -14.97 5.67
CA LEU A 164 12.96 -14.86 4.22
C LEU A 164 13.98 -13.87 3.66
N ASP A 165 14.42 -14.10 2.41
CA ASP A 165 15.30 -13.19 1.66
C ASP A 165 14.53 -12.15 0.83
N ILE A 166 13.18 -12.20 0.83
CA ILE A 166 12.30 -11.20 0.21
C ILE A 166 11.85 -10.17 1.23
N ASP A 167 11.53 -8.96 0.76
CA ASP A 167 11.06 -7.91 1.64
C ASP A 167 9.68 -8.24 2.23
N VAL A 168 9.54 -8.15 3.54
CA VAL A 168 8.25 -8.20 4.22
C VAL A 168 7.77 -6.77 4.47
N ALA A 169 6.54 -6.49 4.09
CA ALA A 169 5.90 -5.19 4.23
C ALA A 169 4.64 -5.28 5.09
N GLY A 170 4.21 -4.14 5.62
CA GLY A 170 2.97 -4.06 6.39
C GLY A 170 2.82 -2.78 7.20
N GLY A 171 1.73 -2.73 7.96
CA GLY A 171 1.38 -1.61 8.82
C GLY A 171 0.21 -0.78 8.33
N GLU A 172 -0.49 -1.18 7.27
CA GLU A 172 -1.66 -0.45 6.77
C GLU A 172 -2.78 -0.32 7.81
N GLN A 173 -2.92 -1.32 8.69
CA GLN A 173 -3.92 -1.33 9.74
C GLN A 173 -3.50 -0.54 10.99
N ASP A 174 -2.20 -0.27 11.14
CA ASP A 174 -1.65 0.42 12.32
C ASP A 174 -1.93 1.92 12.25
N CYS A 175 -2.71 2.41 13.20
CA CYS A 175 -3.10 3.83 13.27
C CYS A 175 -2.59 4.55 14.52
N ASP A 176 -1.98 3.84 15.46
CA ASP A 176 -1.47 4.38 16.72
C ASP A 176 0.04 4.63 16.65
N MET A 177 0.48 5.83 17.08
CA MET A 177 1.89 6.21 17.03
C MET A 177 2.78 5.41 17.98
N SER A 178 2.23 4.86 19.07
CA SER A 178 3.00 4.01 19.98
C SER A 178 3.24 2.63 19.37
N THR A 179 2.26 2.11 18.64
CA THR A 179 2.39 0.89 17.84
C THR A 179 3.47 1.08 16.77
N TRP A 180 3.43 2.17 16.02
CA TRP A 180 4.46 2.47 15.01
C TRP A 180 5.87 2.56 15.60
N LYS A 181 6.05 3.25 16.74
CA LYS A 181 7.33 3.28 17.44
C LYS A 181 7.84 1.87 17.76
N SER A 182 6.98 1.04 18.34
CA SER A 182 7.33 -0.35 18.69
C SER A 182 7.66 -1.19 17.44
N THR A 183 6.90 -1.04 16.36
CA THR A 183 7.12 -1.74 15.08
C THR A 183 8.48 -1.38 14.48
N LEU A 184 8.84 -0.10 14.50
CA LEU A 184 10.11 0.41 13.98
C LEU A 184 11.29 0.00 14.86
N GLU A 185 11.19 0.17 16.18
CA GLU A 185 12.22 -0.25 17.16
C GLU A 185 12.55 -1.73 17.03
N LYS A 186 11.55 -2.58 16.85
CA LYS A 186 11.70 -4.03 16.68
C LYS A 186 12.07 -4.44 15.27
N LYS A 187 12.02 -3.53 14.30
CA LYS A 187 12.20 -3.82 12.86
C LYS A 187 11.32 -4.97 12.40
N VAL A 188 10.02 -4.84 12.63
CA VAL A 188 9.03 -5.89 12.33
C VAL A 188 8.93 -6.18 10.83
N VAL A 189 9.09 -5.15 10.01
CA VAL A 189 9.00 -5.20 8.54
C VAL A 189 10.24 -4.58 7.88
N ASN A 190 10.43 -4.84 6.57
CA ASN A 190 11.44 -4.18 5.74
C ASN A 190 10.91 -2.91 5.09
N ILE A 191 9.59 -2.85 4.82
CA ILE A 191 8.92 -1.73 4.16
C ILE A 191 7.72 -1.33 5.01
N VAL A 192 7.63 -0.06 5.39
CA VAL A 192 6.48 0.44 6.16
C VAL A 192 5.39 0.98 5.24
N GLN A 193 4.13 0.65 5.54
CA GLN A 193 2.98 0.96 4.69
C GLN A 193 1.85 1.67 5.44
N PRO A 194 2.11 2.85 6.09
CA PRO A 194 1.04 3.57 6.74
C PRO A 194 -0.01 4.04 5.73
N ASP A 195 -1.28 3.97 6.07
CA ASP A 195 -2.36 4.53 5.26
C ASP A 195 -2.70 5.95 5.73
N VAL A 196 -2.70 6.93 4.82
CA VAL A 196 -2.95 8.34 5.15
C VAL A 196 -4.31 8.54 5.82
N MET A 197 -5.34 7.80 5.37
CA MET A 197 -6.68 7.93 5.92
C MET A 197 -6.82 7.24 7.28
N TYR A 198 -6.12 6.11 7.47
CA TYR A 198 -6.19 5.36 8.73
C TYR A 198 -5.32 6.01 9.82
N MET A 199 -4.23 6.64 9.42
CA MET A 199 -3.33 7.37 10.33
C MET A 199 -3.92 8.67 10.89
N GLY A 200 -4.97 9.22 10.30
CA GLY A 200 -5.54 10.51 10.67
C GLY A 200 -4.97 11.69 9.88
N GLY A 201 -4.50 11.44 8.65
CA GLY A 201 -4.09 12.46 7.70
C GLY A 201 -2.60 12.49 7.38
N LEU A 202 -2.22 13.44 6.54
CA LEU A 202 -0.85 13.59 6.01
C LEU A 202 0.18 13.83 7.10
N TYR A 203 -0.13 14.68 8.09
CA TYR A 203 0.83 15.03 9.14
C TYR A 203 1.35 13.80 9.90
N ARG A 204 0.44 12.94 10.39
CA ARG A 204 0.81 11.74 11.14
C ARG A 204 1.52 10.70 10.29
N THR A 205 1.15 10.61 9.01
CA THR A 205 1.82 9.73 8.06
C THR A 205 3.26 10.20 7.77
N LEU A 206 3.47 11.51 7.66
CA LEU A 206 4.81 12.11 7.57
C LEU A 206 5.67 11.80 8.81
N GLU A 207 5.08 11.83 10.02
CA GLU A 207 5.79 11.44 11.24
C GLU A 207 6.27 9.98 11.19
N VAL A 208 5.40 9.05 10.74
CA VAL A 208 5.79 7.63 10.55
C VAL A 208 6.90 7.50 9.51
N ALA A 209 6.77 8.16 8.36
CA ALA A 209 7.79 8.13 7.32
C ALA A 209 9.13 8.68 7.82
N SER A 210 9.11 9.77 8.62
CA SER A 210 10.32 10.34 9.23
C SER A 210 10.99 9.35 10.18
N MET A 211 10.23 8.75 11.10
CA MET A 211 10.77 7.74 12.03
C MET A 211 11.37 6.53 11.28
N ALA A 212 10.70 6.07 10.21
CA ALA A 212 11.21 4.99 9.37
C ALA A 212 12.52 5.38 8.67
N ASN A 213 12.60 6.63 8.19
CA ASN A 213 13.81 7.16 7.55
C ASN A 213 15.02 7.20 8.50
N GLU A 214 14.82 7.54 9.77
CA GLU A 214 15.88 7.57 10.78
C GLU A 214 16.60 6.23 10.97
N ILE A 215 15.89 5.12 10.69
CA ILE A 215 16.44 3.75 10.77
C ILE A 215 16.66 3.09 9.40
N GLY A 216 16.55 3.88 8.32
CA GLY A 216 16.83 3.46 6.94
C GLY A 216 15.78 2.57 6.30
N LEU A 217 14.53 2.57 6.79
CA LEU A 217 13.45 1.80 6.19
C LEU A 217 12.69 2.62 5.13
N PRO A 218 12.42 2.04 3.93
CA PRO A 218 11.57 2.67 2.93
C PRO A 218 10.11 2.72 3.40
N CYS A 219 9.41 3.77 2.93
CA CYS A 219 7.99 3.98 3.18
C CYS A 219 7.23 3.95 1.85
N THR A 220 6.35 2.96 1.70
CA THR A 220 5.42 2.80 0.58
C THR A 220 4.01 2.81 1.13
N PRO A 221 3.39 3.98 1.34
CA PRO A 221 2.08 4.04 1.99
C PRO A 221 1.02 3.25 1.23
N HIS A 222 0.13 2.59 1.99
CA HIS A 222 -1.02 1.87 1.47
C HIS A 222 -2.01 2.82 0.78
N ALA A 223 -2.55 2.42 -0.37
CA ALA A 223 -3.54 3.16 -1.14
C ALA A 223 -4.43 2.26 -2.01
N ALA A 224 -5.22 1.39 -1.38
CA ALA A 224 -5.96 0.31 -2.06
C ALA A 224 -7.05 0.74 -3.05
N ASN A 225 -7.42 2.01 -3.12
CA ASN A 225 -8.49 2.47 -4.02
C ASN A 225 -8.21 3.87 -4.59
N LEU A 226 -8.76 4.14 -5.77
CA LEU A 226 -8.59 5.42 -6.48
C LEU A 226 -9.49 6.51 -5.86
N SER A 227 -9.05 7.08 -4.74
CA SER A 227 -9.75 8.12 -4.01
C SER A 227 -8.78 9.16 -3.43
N LEU A 228 -9.21 9.91 -2.43
CA LEU A 228 -8.37 10.86 -1.70
C LEU A 228 -7.12 10.20 -1.10
N VAL A 229 -7.18 8.92 -0.71
CA VAL A 229 -5.99 8.21 -0.20
C VAL A 229 -4.89 8.17 -1.26
N THR A 230 -5.21 7.81 -2.51
CA THR A 230 -4.23 7.78 -3.61
C THR A 230 -3.71 9.18 -3.94
N ILE A 231 -4.59 10.20 -3.94
CA ILE A 231 -4.18 11.60 -4.17
C ILE A 231 -3.19 12.04 -3.08
N CYS A 232 -3.54 11.88 -1.81
CA CYS A 232 -2.67 12.26 -0.71
C CYS A 232 -1.35 11.46 -0.71
N THR A 233 -1.41 10.16 -1.01
CA THR A 233 -0.22 9.30 -1.06
C THR A 233 0.73 9.71 -2.19
N LYS A 234 0.24 10.05 -3.37
CA LYS A 234 1.12 10.52 -4.45
C LYS A 234 1.80 11.87 -4.11
N HIS A 235 1.13 12.79 -3.42
CA HIS A 235 1.77 14.00 -2.90
C HIS A 235 2.84 13.67 -1.85
N LEU A 236 2.52 12.79 -0.91
CA LEU A 236 3.43 12.34 0.16
C LEU A 236 4.70 11.72 -0.39
N LEU A 237 4.60 10.81 -1.37
CA LEU A 237 5.75 10.12 -1.96
C LEU A 237 6.75 11.08 -2.63
N THR A 238 6.30 12.26 -3.09
CA THR A 238 7.21 13.26 -3.63
C THR A 238 7.97 14.05 -2.56
N ALA A 239 7.58 13.94 -1.29
CA ALA A 239 8.08 14.75 -0.19
C ALA A 239 8.97 13.97 0.80
N ILE A 240 8.76 12.68 0.96
CA ILE A 240 9.50 11.87 1.92
C ILE A 240 10.83 11.38 1.33
N PRO A 241 11.96 11.48 2.06
CA PRO A 241 13.28 11.11 1.54
C PRO A 241 13.46 9.59 1.36
N ASN A 242 12.69 8.80 2.10
CA ASN A 242 12.69 7.34 2.07
C ASN A 242 11.50 6.77 1.31
N ALA A 243 10.95 7.51 0.33
CA ALA A 243 9.89 7.01 -0.53
C ALA A 243 10.27 5.65 -1.13
N GLY A 244 9.36 4.69 -1.04
CA GLY A 244 9.50 3.43 -1.75
C GLY A 244 9.47 3.65 -3.27
N LYS A 245 9.78 2.60 -4.00
CA LYS A 245 9.94 2.66 -5.46
C LYS A 245 8.66 2.98 -6.21
N TYR A 246 7.51 2.68 -5.62
CA TYR A 246 6.20 2.75 -6.27
C TYR A 246 5.14 3.38 -5.39
N LEU A 247 4.13 3.95 -6.01
CA LEU A 247 2.82 4.20 -5.44
C LEU A 247 1.95 2.96 -5.61
N GLU A 248 1.25 2.53 -4.57
CA GLU A 248 0.16 1.58 -4.70
C GLU A 248 -0.97 2.16 -5.53
N PHE A 249 -1.39 1.43 -6.56
CA PHE A 249 -2.40 1.92 -7.50
C PHE A 249 -3.41 0.82 -7.80
N SER A 250 -4.65 1.00 -7.33
CA SER A 250 -5.73 0.05 -7.62
C SER A 250 -5.95 -0.08 -9.13
N ILE A 251 -6.04 -1.32 -9.59
CA ILE A 251 -6.36 -1.66 -10.98
C ILE A 251 -7.80 -2.17 -11.14
N GLU A 252 -8.61 -2.00 -10.10
CA GLU A 252 -10.00 -2.40 -10.15
C GLU A 252 -10.84 -1.37 -10.89
N ASP A 253 -11.83 -1.86 -11.64
CA ASP A 253 -12.71 -1.06 -12.47
C ASP A 253 -13.94 -0.51 -11.71
N GLU A 254 -14.81 0.19 -12.45
CA GLU A 254 -16.03 0.77 -11.93
C GLU A 254 -17.04 -0.27 -11.38
N THR A 255 -16.92 -1.54 -11.75
CA THR A 255 -17.79 -2.59 -11.21
C THR A 255 -17.42 -2.97 -9.79
N TYR A 256 -16.13 -2.84 -9.46
CA TYR A 256 -15.60 -3.08 -8.12
C TYR A 256 -15.76 -1.86 -7.20
N TYR A 257 -15.48 -0.66 -7.73
CA TYR A 257 -15.60 0.62 -7.00
C TYR A 257 -16.50 1.62 -7.77
N PRO A 258 -17.82 1.41 -7.82
CA PRO A 258 -18.74 2.22 -8.65
C PRO A 258 -18.79 3.71 -8.27
N TRP A 259 -18.38 4.05 -7.05
CA TRP A 259 -18.36 5.41 -6.53
C TRP A 259 -17.12 6.24 -6.96
N GLN A 260 -16.07 5.61 -7.46
CA GLN A 260 -14.80 6.32 -7.77
C GLN A 260 -14.95 7.43 -8.81
N LYS A 261 -15.74 7.20 -9.84
CA LYS A 261 -15.93 8.13 -10.96
C LYS A 261 -16.59 9.48 -10.58
N ASP A 262 -17.30 9.51 -9.47
CA ASP A 262 -18.09 10.67 -9.06
C ASP A 262 -17.36 11.56 -8.04
N ILE A 263 -16.12 11.20 -7.65
CA ILE A 263 -15.37 11.94 -6.61
C ILE A 263 -14.61 13.13 -7.20
N PHE A 264 -14.10 13.03 -8.42
CA PHE A 264 -13.19 14.00 -9.00
C PHE A 264 -13.70 14.58 -10.30
N ASN A 265 -13.38 15.86 -10.55
CA ASN A 265 -13.51 16.48 -11.87
C ASN A 265 -12.30 16.05 -12.73
N GLY A 266 -12.57 15.41 -13.86
CA GLY A 266 -11.52 14.87 -14.72
C GLY A 266 -10.97 13.53 -14.23
N ASN A 267 -9.79 13.14 -14.74
CA ASN A 267 -9.13 11.89 -14.38
C ASN A 267 -7.76 12.16 -13.72
N PRO A 268 -7.69 12.28 -12.39
CA PRO A 268 -6.41 12.48 -11.70
C PRO A 268 -5.55 11.22 -11.59
N PHE A 269 -6.03 10.10 -12.16
CA PHE A 269 -5.44 8.76 -12.09
C PHE A 269 -5.00 8.24 -13.46
N GLU A 270 -4.81 9.13 -14.44
CA GLU A 270 -4.31 8.71 -15.76
C GLU A 270 -2.91 8.09 -15.63
N VAL A 271 -2.75 6.88 -16.15
CA VAL A 271 -1.48 6.15 -16.17
C VAL A 271 -0.84 6.28 -17.53
N ILE A 272 0.40 6.77 -17.58
CA ILE A 272 1.20 6.89 -18.79
C ILE A 272 2.55 6.22 -18.55
N ASP A 273 2.87 5.18 -19.30
CA ASP A 273 4.12 4.41 -19.21
C ASP A 273 4.44 3.92 -17.78
N GLY A 274 3.42 3.51 -17.02
CA GLY A 274 3.55 3.03 -15.64
C GLY A 274 3.73 4.14 -14.61
N PHE A 275 3.41 5.39 -14.94
CA PHE A 275 3.48 6.53 -14.03
C PHE A 275 2.13 7.25 -13.94
N VAL A 276 1.91 7.87 -12.79
CA VAL A 276 0.86 8.87 -12.57
C VAL A 276 1.48 10.22 -12.26
N GLU A 277 0.78 11.30 -12.61
CA GLU A 277 1.28 12.65 -12.39
C GLU A 277 0.75 13.23 -11.07
N VAL A 278 1.62 13.93 -10.34
CA VAL A 278 1.25 14.75 -9.19
C VAL A 278 1.00 16.15 -9.70
N THR A 279 -0.22 16.63 -9.52
CA THR A 279 -0.64 17.93 -10.06
C THR A 279 0.20 19.09 -9.54
N THR A 280 0.34 20.12 -10.38
CA THR A 280 0.86 21.43 -10.01
C THR A 280 -0.23 22.40 -9.58
N ASP A 281 -1.50 22.02 -9.71
CA ASP A 281 -2.64 22.84 -9.31
C ASP A 281 -2.67 23.04 -7.79
N PRO A 282 -3.16 24.19 -7.32
CA PRO A 282 -3.29 24.48 -5.91
C PRO A 282 -4.28 23.52 -5.19
N GLY A 283 -3.86 23.02 -4.03
CA GLY A 283 -4.64 22.10 -3.22
C GLY A 283 -4.12 20.69 -3.21
#